data_5b5e83946aca08ac92f8b24ba6108a7b
#
_entry.id   5b5e83946aca08ac92f8b24ba6108a7b
#
_cell.length_a   1.000
_cell.length_b   1.000
_cell.length_c   1.000
_cell.angle_alpha   90.00
_cell.angle_beta   90.00
_cell.angle_gamma   90.00
#
_symmetry.space_group_name_H-M   'P 1'
#
loop_
_entity.id
_entity.type
_entity.pdbx_description
1 polymer ?
#
loop_
_entity_poly.entity_id
_entity_poly.type
_entity_poly.pdbx_seq_one_letter_code
_entity_poly.pdbx_strand_id
1 'polypeptide(L)'
;IAKKEHVLTPQRAGELNSDELERIVNILQSPQEFKIPTWFLNRQKDFSTGKDSQVLSNNVEAKLRDDLERLKKIRAHRGLRHYWDLRARGQHTRTTGRKGR
;
A
#
# COMPACT_ATOMS: atom_id res chain seq x y z
N ILE A 1 -9.95 9.31 -8.61
CA ILE A 1 -9.04 9.40 -9.79
C ILE A 1 -9.87 9.58 -11.05
N ALA A 2 -10.77 8.66 -11.39
CA ALA A 2 -11.59 8.73 -12.61
C ALA A 2 -12.32 10.07 -12.77
N LYS A 3 -12.85 10.64 -11.69
CA LYS A 3 -13.49 11.96 -11.72
C LYS A 3 -12.52 13.11 -12.06
N LYS A 4 -11.26 13.00 -11.71
CA LYS A 4 -10.25 14.04 -12.01
C LYS A 4 -9.96 14.16 -13.51
N GLU A 5 -9.96 13.02 -14.22
CA GLU A 5 -9.66 12.97 -15.64
C GLU A 5 -10.91 12.90 -16.53
N HIS A 6 -12.08 13.16 -15.96
CA HIS A 6 -13.35 13.10 -16.70
C HIS A 6 -13.63 11.74 -17.36
N VAL A 7 -13.00 10.68 -16.85
CA VAL A 7 -13.35 9.31 -17.26
C VAL A 7 -14.71 8.97 -16.66
N LEU A 8 -15.58 8.38 -17.46
CA LEU A 8 -16.93 8.01 -17.02
C LEU A 8 -16.86 6.95 -15.91
N THR A 9 -17.24 7.35 -14.71
CA THR A 9 -17.17 6.48 -13.52
C THR A 9 -18.04 5.22 -13.58
N PRO A 10 -19.20 5.19 -14.29
CA PRO A 10 -19.99 3.97 -14.38
C PRO A 10 -19.47 2.95 -15.39
N GLN A 11 -18.44 3.29 -16.17
CA GLN A 11 -17.86 2.34 -17.12
C GLN A 11 -17.06 1.24 -16.44
N ARG A 12 -17.13 0.05 -17.00
CA ARG A 12 -16.26 -1.06 -16.58
C ARG A 12 -14.84 -0.80 -17.07
N ALA A 13 -13.86 -1.26 -16.29
CA ALA A 13 -12.44 -1.03 -16.62
C ALA A 13 -12.04 -1.59 -18.00
N GLY A 14 -12.64 -2.71 -18.42
CA GLY A 14 -12.36 -3.32 -19.73
C GLY A 14 -12.94 -2.57 -20.93
N GLU A 15 -13.84 -1.60 -20.69
CA GLU A 15 -14.44 -0.78 -21.76
C GLU A 15 -13.66 0.50 -22.03
N LEU A 16 -12.58 0.78 -21.25
CA LEU A 16 -11.78 1.99 -21.40
C LEU A 16 -10.87 1.91 -22.61
N ASN A 17 -10.71 3.04 -23.30
CA ASN A 17 -9.76 3.20 -24.40
C ASN A 17 -8.33 3.24 -23.86
N SER A 18 -7.34 2.98 -24.72
CA SER A 18 -5.93 3.05 -24.35
C SER A 18 -5.52 4.43 -23.85
N ASP A 19 -6.04 5.51 -24.41
CA ASP A 19 -5.74 6.88 -23.95
C ASP A 19 -6.26 7.15 -22.54
N GLU A 20 -7.45 6.65 -22.21
CA GLU A 20 -8.05 6.78 -20.88
C GLU A 20 -7.28 5.97 -19.84
N LEU A 21 -6.83 4.76 -20.20
CA LEU A 21 -5.99 3.92 -19.34
C LEU A 21 -4.66 4.59 -19.06
N GLU A 22 -4.04 5.18 -20.09
CA GLU A 22 -2.76 5.89 -19.95
C GLU A 22 -2.87 7.09 -19.02
N ARG A 23 -3.95 7.88 -19.13
CA ARG A 23 -4.21 8.99 -18.22
C ARG A 23 -4.36 8.53 -16.77
N ILE A 24 -5.08 7.44 -16.54
CA ILE A 24 -5.24 6.87 -15.19
C ILE A 24 -3.90 6.42 -14.63
N VAL A 25 -3.09 5.74 -15.43
CA VAL A 25 -1.75 5.28 -15.02
C VAL A 25 -0.84 6.46 -14.65
N ASN A 26 -0.85 7.53 -15.45
CA ASN A 26 -0.08 8.74 -15.15
C ASN A 26 -0.48 9.38 -13.81
N ILE A 27 -1.77 9.44 -13.51
CA ILE A 27 -2.26 9.95 -12.22
C ILE A 27 -1.79 9.07 -11.07
N LEU A 28 -1.84 7.75 -11.24
CA LEU A 28 -1.41 6.82 -10.21
C LEU A 28 0.09 6.92 -9.92
N GLN A 29 0.91 7.17 -10.94
CA GLN A 29 2.34 7.33 -10.79
C GLN A 29 2.75 8.65 -10.14
N SER A 30 2.06 9.74 -10.46
CA SER A 30 2.36 11.09 -9.96
C SER A 30 1.10 11.77 -9.40
N PRO A 31 0.54 11.26 -8.30
CA PRO A 31 -0.74 11.78 -7.79
C PRO A 31 -0.66 13.24 -7.31
N GLN A 32 0.48 13.69 -6.84
CA GLN A 32 0.64 15.07 -6.34
C GLN A 32 0.54 16.11 -7.44
N GLU A 33 1.02 15.81 -8.64
CA GLU A 33 0.94 16.71 -9.81
C GLU A 33 -0.51 16.94 -10.24
N PHE A 34 -1.39 16.00 -9.97
CA PHE A 34 -2.82 16.07 -10.30
C PHE A 34 -3.69 16.56 -9.14
N LYS A 35 -3.10 17.25 -8.17
CA LYS A 35 -3.80 17.85 -7.02
C LYS A 35 -4.57 16.83 -6.17
N ILE A 36 -4.09 15.61 -6.07
CA ILE A 36 -4.63 14.64 -5.13
C ILE A 36 -4.07 14.96 -3.73
N PRO A 37 -4.93 15.05 -2.69
CA PRO A 37 -4.46 15.37 -1.35
C PRO A 37 -3.44 14.37 -0.84
N THR A 38 -2.44 14.83 -0.09
CA THR A 38 -1.40 13.96 0.47
C THR A 38 -1.94 12.92 1.46
N TRP A 39 -3.05 13.23 2.15
CA TRP A 39 -3.69 12.29 3.07
C TRP A 39 -4.31 11.08 2.36
N PHE A 40 -4.49 11.15 1.05
CA PHE A 40 -5.05 10.05 0.26
C PHE A 40 -3.98 9.03 -0.17
N LEU A 41 -2.71 9.35 -0.02
CA LEU A 41 -1.60 8.48 -0.41
C LEU A 41 -1.43 7.31 0.57
N ASN A 42 -0.99 6.17 0.06
CA ASN A 42 -0.81 4.97 0.89
C ASN A 42 0.53 4.89 1.61
N ARG A 43 1.52 5.68 1.20
CA ARG A 43 2.85 5.70 1.82
C ARG A 43 3.23 7.12 2.22
N GLN A 44 2.68 7.58 3.33
CA GLN A 44 3.00 8.89 3.88
C GLN A 44 4.22 8.79 4.78
N LYS A 45 5.11 9.79 4.71
CA LYS A 45 6.34 9.88 5.52
C LYS A 45 7.15 8.57 5.48
N ASP A 46 7.58 8.19 4.28
CA ASP A 46 8.39 6.99 4.10
C ASP A 46 9.62 7.02 5.02
N PHE A 47 9.90 5.94 5.68
CA PHE A 47 11.01 5.83 6.63
C PHE A 47 12.36 6.19 6.02
N SER A 48 12.61 5.77 4.77
CA SER A 48 13.90 6.00 4.11
C SER A 48 14.02 7.37 3.47
N THR A 49 12.94 7.89 2.87
CA THR A 49 12.98 9.16 2.12
C THR A 49 12.36 10.33 2.88
N GLY A 50 11.50 10.07 3.85
CA GLY A 50 10.75 11.08 4.58
C GLY A 50 9.65 11.78 3.78
N LYS A 51 9.45 11.40 2.53
CA LYS A 51 8.48 12.00 1.63
C LYS A 51 7.21 11.17 1.53
N ASP A 52 6.10 11.85 1.24
CA ASP A 52 4.84 11.19 0.94
C ASP A 52 4.87 10.65 -0.50
N SER A 53 4.49 9.40 -0.68
CA SER A 53 4.51 8.76 -1.98
C SER A 53 3.34 7.79 -2.13
N GLN A 54 3.08 7.39 -3.36
CA GLN A 54 2.12 6.35 -3.69
C GLN A 54 2.88 5.11 -4.16
N VAL A 55 2.67 4.01 -3.48
CA VAL A 55 3.30 2.73 -3.81
C VAL A 55 2.28 1.86 -4.55
N LEU A 56 2.68 1.31 -5.69
CA LEU A 56 1.83 0.59 -6.62
C LEU A 56 2.33 -0.84 -6.87
N SER A 57 1.39 -1.73 -7.20
CA SER A 57 1.67 -3.09 -7.68
C SER A 57 2.71 -3.83 -6.82
N ASN A 58 3.74 -4.37 -7.43
CA ASN A 58 4.78 -5.15 -6.77
C ASN A 58 5.59 -4.36 -5.73
N ASN A 59 5.61 -3.03 -5.85
CA ASN A 59 6.31 -2.19 -4.88
C ASN A 59 5.65 -2.22 -3.50
N VAL A 60 4.35 -2.49 -3.42
CA VAL A 60 3.64 -2.66 -2.14
C VAL A 60 4.23 -3.83 -1.36
N GLU A 61 4.41 -4.98 -2.00
CA GLU A 61 5.01 -6.17 -1.39
C GLU A 61 6.48 -5.93 -1.02
N ALA A 62 7.24 -5.28 -1.91
CA ALA A 62 8.64 -4.93 -1.66
C ALA A 62 8.77 -4.02 -0.43
N LYS A 63 7.94 -3.00 -0.33
CA LYS A 63 7.93 -2.08 0.82
C LYS A 63 7.50 -2.78 2.11
N LEU A 64 6.52 -3.67 2.05
CA LEU A 64 6.12 -4.47 3.20
C LEU A 64 7.28 -5.33 3.69
N ARG A 65 7.98 -5.99 2.77
CA ARG A 65 9.16 -6.80 3.11
C ARG A 65 10.24 -5.97 3.78
N ASP A 66 10.57 -4.81 3.22
CA ASP A 66 11.57 -3.91 3.78
C ASP A 66 11.20 -3.43 5.19
N ASP A 67 9.94 -3.10 5.41
CA ASP A 67 9.44 -2.68 6.73
C ASP A 67 9.56 -3.81 7.77
N LEU A 68 9.17 -5.02 7.38
CA LEU A 68 9.27 -6.18 8.27
C LEU A 68 10.73 -6.55 8.57
N GLU A 69 11.61 -6.50 7.58
CA GLU A 69 13.05 -6.73 7.79
C GLU A 69 13.65 -5.70 8.74
N ARG A 70 13.30 -4.43 8.58
CA ARG A 70 13.75 -3.38 9.49
C ARG A 70 13.34 -3.66 10.93
N LEU A 71 12.06 -4.01 11.14
CA LEU A 71 11.55 -4.34 12.48
C LEU A 71 12.25 -5.57 13.08
N LYS A 72 12.55 -6.57 12.27
CA LYS A 72 13.29 -7.77 12.69
C LYS A 72 14.73 -7.45 13.05
N LYS A 73 15.40 -6.60 12.26
CA LYS A 73 16.79 -6.19 12.51
C LYS A 73 16.96 -5.43 13.81
N ILE A 74 16.05 -4.51 14.11
CA ILE A 74 16.08 -3.74 15.36
C ILE A 74 15.53 -4.54 16.55
N ARG A 75 15.07 -5.78 16.33
CA ARG A 75 14.46 -6.66 17.33
C ARG A 75 13.28 -6.03 18.07
N ALA A 76 12.47 -5.24 17.34
CA ALA A 76 11.23 -4.71 17.87
C ALA A 76 10.26 -5.85 18.16
N HIS A 77 9.43 -5.71 19.20
CA HIS A 77 8.45 -6.73 19.57
C HIS A 77 7.55 -7.11 18.39
N ARG A 78 7.07 -6.12 17.62
CA ARG A 78 6.28 -6.37 16.41
C ARG A 78 7.01 -7.21 15.37
N GLY A 79 8.28 -6.91 15.15
CA GLY A 79 9.12 -7.65 14.21
C GLY A 79 9.35 -9.09 14.64
N LEU A 80 9.60 -9.33 15.92
CA LEU A 80 9.73 -10.67 16.47
C LEU A 80 8.43 -11.46 16.35
N ARG A 81 7.29 -10.85 16.57
CA ARG A 81 5.98 -11.49 16.38
C ARG A 81 5.79 -11.94 14.93
N HIS A 82 6.16 -11.11 13.95
CA HIS A 82 6.14 -11.51 12.54
C HIS A 82 7.14 -12.62 12.23
N TYR A 83 8.31 -12.60 12.82
CA TYR A 83 9.30 -13.64 12.67
C TYR A 83 8.82 -15.02 13.19
N TRP A 84 8.06 -15.00 14.28
CA TRP A 84 7.50 -16.22 14.89
C TRP A 84 6.14 -16.62 14.33
N ASP A 85 5.63 -15.94 13.31
CA ASP A 85 4.30 -16.15 12.73
C ASP A 85 3.14 -16.05 13.75
N LEU A 86 3.29 -15.12 14.70
CA LEU A 86 2.30 -14.87 15.74
C LEU A 86 1.51 -13.60 15.45
N ARG A 87 0.31 -13.50 16.02
CA ARG A 87 -0.50 -12.29 15.93
C ARG A 87 0.24 -11.11 16.56
N ALA A 88 0.36 -9.98 15.82
CA ALA A 88 1.18 -8.84 16.23
C ALA A 88 0.43 -7.71 16.92
N ARG A 89 -0.91 -7.69 16.85
CA ARG A 89 -1.74 -6.56 17.30
C ARG A 89 -2.51 -6.84 18.60
N GLY A 90 -1.93 -7.59 19.54
CA GLY A 90 -2.52 -7.83 20.82
C GLY A 90 -3.66 -8.86 20.84
N GLN A 91 -3.86 -9.59 19.75
CA GLN A 91 -4.89 -10.62 19.71
C GLN A 91 -4.54 -11.81 20.61
N HIS A 92 -5.56 -12.37 21.24
CA HIS A 92 -5.40 -13.59 22.02
C HIS A 92 -5.13 -14.79 21.11
N THR A 93 -4.25 -15.70 21.55
CA THR A 93 -3.81 -16.83 20.74
C THR A 93 -4.23 -18.20 21.31
N ARG A 94 -4.78 -18.23 22.50
CA ARG A 94 -5.14 -19.48 23.18
C ARG A 94 -6.20 -20.27 22.42
N THR A 95 -7.27 -19.61 22.00
CA THR A 95 -8.44 -20.24 21.38
C THR A 95 -8.68 -19.83 19.94
N THR A 96 -8.04 -18.76 19.48
CA THR A 96 -8.22 -18.19 18.15
C THR A 96 -6.97 -18.37 17.28
N GLY A 97 -7.14 -18.22 15.97
CA GLY A 97 -6.01 -18.28 15.05
C GLY A 97 -5.45 -19.69 14.83
N ARG A 98 -6.21 -20.72 15.09
CA ARG A 98 -5.79 -22.14 14.94
C ARG A 98 -5.70 -22.58 13.47
N LYS A 99 -6.24 -21.80 12.56
CA LYS A 99 -6.22 -22.05 11.12
C LYS A 99 -4.86 -21.71 10.55
N GLY A 100 -3.94 -22.63 10.47
CA GLY A 100 -2.56 -22.42 10.03
C GLY A 100 -1.53 -23.07 10.94
N ARG A 101 -2.00 -23.86 11.84
CA ARG A 101 -1.18 -24.80 12.63
C ARG A 101 -1.43 -26.23 12.16
#